data_c721990eb5fba92ba67803f4989af575
#
_entry.id   c721990eb5fba92ba67803f4989af575
#
_cell.length_a   1.000
_cell.length_b   1.000
_cell.length_c   1.000
_cell.angle_alpha   90.00
_cell.angle_beta   90.00
_cell.angle_gamma   90.00
#
_symmetry.space_group_name_H-M   'P 1'
#
loop_
_entity.id
_entity.type
_entity.pdbx_description
1 polymer ?
#
loop_
_entity_poly.entity_id
_entity_poly.type
_entity_poly.pdbx_seq_one_letter_code
_entity_poly.pdbx_strand_id
1 'polypeptide(L)'
;MNYPDPFIPQRADPYVTKGPDGCYYFTASYPAYLNVDAGYDRIILRKSETVTGLSTAEEITIWNAHNEGVMSKHIWAPEIHYISGKWYIFFAAGEKEAIWNIRPFVLMCQGQDPINDKWIEKGKMQASEGDDKSFSEFSLDMTYFENNGKHYLIWAEKLGDSSLFMAEINPNEPWKLINKPILLTKPEYDWEKIRHRVNEGPAVLKTEDKVYVFFSASGTGEEYCMGKVYADRDADLMDKANWTKDSEPALQTSDLIDQAGPGHNSFVVDENGNQLIVYHARPFSHFDKNCGSYCDEPLYDPCRHARIKLVTFDKKGVPNLK
;
A
#
# COMPACT_ATOMS: atom_id res chain seq x y z
N MET A 1 -10.41 22.83 -1.10
CA MET A 1 -11.03 21.92 -2.09
C MET A 1 -11.77 20.84 -1.36
N ASN A 2 -12.97 20.46 -1.81
CA ASN A 2 -13.67 19.31 -1.26
C ASN A 2 -13.47 18.14 -2.21
N TYR A 3 -12.70 17.15 -1.80
CA TYR A 3 -12.64 15.87 -2.48
C TYR A 3 -13.94 15.09 -2.21
N PRO A 4 -14.40 14.22 -3.15
CA PRO A 4 -15.53 13.33 -2.88
C PRO A 4 -15.25 12.44 -1.67
N ASP A 5 -16.30 12.15 -0.87
CA ASP A 5 -16.23 11.21 0.23
C ASP A 5 -17.43 10.23 0.17
N PRO A 6 -17.20 8.95 -0.12
CA PRO A 6 -15.89 8.33 -0.41
C PRO A 6 -15.28 8.87 -1.70
N PHE A 7 -13.94 8.88 -1.77
CA PHE A 7 -13.19 9.28 -2.95
C PHE A 7 -13.45 8.30 -4.12
N ILE A 8 -13.26 7.02 -3.86
CA ILE A 8 -13.62 5.95 -4.79
C ILE A 8 -14.24 4.80 -3.98
N PRO A 9 -15.54 4.48 -4.20
CA PRO A 9 -16.20 3.41 -3.49
C PRO A 9 -15.57 2.04 -3.73
N GLN A 10 -15.56 1.18 -2.68
CA GLN A 10 -15.16 -0.22 -2.77
C GLN A 10 -13.75 -0.45 -3.34
N ARG A 11 -12.79 0.42 -2.99
CA ARG A 11 -11.39 0.31 -3.38
C ARG A 11 -10.52 0.39 -2.14
N ALA A 12 -10.21 -0.79 -1.56
CA ALA A 12 -9.25 -0.92 -0.47
C ALA A 12 -7.82 -0.77 -1.00
N ASP A 13 -6.88 -0.49 -0.09
CA ASP A 13 -5.45 -0.43 -0.38
C ASP A 13 -5.13 0.55 -1.54
N PRO A 14 -5.65 1.80 -1.46
CA PRO A 14 -5.59 2.73 -2.57
C PRO A 14 -4.18 3.29 -2.76
N TYR A 15 -3.68 3.24 -3.97
CA TYR A 15 -2.39 3.83 -4.35
C TYR A 15 -2.58 4.88 -5.45
N VAL A 16 -2.03 6.07 -5.22
CA VAL A 16 -2.04 7.17 -6.20
C VAL A 16 -0.62 7.66 -6.44
N THR A 17 -0.25 7.80 -7.70
CA THR A 17 1.03 8.38 -8.09
C THR A 17 0.87 9.36 -9.25
N LYS A 18 1.81 10.30 -9.39
CA LYS A 18 1.91 11.18 -10.56
C LYS A 18 2.93 10.62 -11.53
N GLY A 19 2.52 10.45 -12.78
CA GLY A 19 3.38 9.95 -13.83
C GLY A 19 4.29 11.03 -14.45
N PRO A 20 5.27 10.60 -15.27
CA PRO A 20 6.16 11.51 -15.99
C PRO A 20 5.43 12.34 -17.07
N ASP A 21 4.25 11.90 -17.50
CA ASP A 21 3.35 12.62 -18.41
C ASP A 21 2.51 13.73 -17.72
N GLY A 22 2.71 13.89 -16.39
CA GLY A 22 1.99 14.86 -15.58
C GLY A 22 0.62 14.39 -15.09
N CYS A 23 0.11 13.28 -15.60
CA CYS A 23 -1.16 12.68 -15.16
C CYS A 23 -1.02 11.92 -13.85
N TYR A 24 -2.14 11.75 -13.18
CA TYR A 24 -2.27 10.93 -11.97
C TYR A 24 -2.81 9.55 -12.33
N TYR A 25 -2.29 8.54 -11.66
CA TYR A 25 -2.68 7.14 -11.80
C TYR A 25 -3.16 6.61 -10.45
N PHE A 26 -4.26 5.87 -10.47
CA PHE A 26 -4.84 5.21 -9.31
C PHE A 26 -4.93 3.72 -9.54
N THR A 27 -4.58 2.95 -8.52
CA THR A 27 -4.85 1.51 -8.43
C THR A 27 -5.28 1.16 -7.01
N ALA A 28 -5.88 -0.01 -6.82
CA ALA A 28 -6.36 -0.51 -5.53
C ALA A 28 -6.68 -2.00 -5.63
N SER A 29 -6.84 -2.67 -4.51
CA SER A 29 -7.43 -4.00 -4.47
C SER A 29 -8.85 -3.98 -5.05
N TYR A 30 -9.11 -4.83 -6.05
CA TYR A 30 -10.47 -5.02 -6.59
C TYR A 30 -11.27 -5.86 -5.61
N PRO A 31 -12.46 -5.41 -5.14
CA PRO A 31 -13.08 -5.97 -3.96
C PRO A 31 -13.52 -7.43 -4.12
N ALA A 32 -13.43 -8.20 -3.04
CA ALA A 32 -14.22 -9.41 -2.88
C ALA A 32 -15.64 -9.02 -2.44
N TYR A 33 -16.64 -9.60 -3.05
CA TYR A 33 -18.03 -9.27 -2.71
C TYR A 33 -18.58 -10.30 -1.71
N LEU A 34 -18.19 -10.16 -0.42
CA LEU A 34 -18.66 -11.00 0.69
C LEU A 34 -18.27 -12.49 0.57
N ASN A 35 -17.41 -12.84 -0.36
CA ASN A 35 -17.07 -14.22 -0.69
C ASN A 35 -15.61 -14.33 -1.12
N VAL A 36 -14.87 -15.28 -0.55
CA VAL A 36 -13.47 -15.58 -0.89
C VAL A 36 -13.27 -15.96 -2.37
N ASP A 37 -14.32 -16.44 -3.03
CA ASP A 37 -14.29 -16.88 -4.43
C ASP A 37 -14.68 -15.78 -5.42
N ALA A 38 -15.09 -14.61 -4.95
CA ALA A 38 -15.52 -13.48 -5.78
C ALA A 38 -14.60 -12.27 -5.57
N GLY A 39 -14.04 -11.73 -6.64
CA GLY A 39 -13.16 -10.57 -6.60
C GLY A 39 -11.71 -10.92 -6.23
N TYR A 40 -10.91 -9.90 -5.92
CA TYR A 40 -9.45 -10.00 -5.75
C TYR A 40 -8.78 -10.76 -6.91
N ASP A 41 -9.25 -10.49 -8.14
CA ASP A 41 -8.98 -11.29 -9.33
C ASP A 41 -8.33 -10.51 -10.48
N ARG A 42 -8.03 -9.23 -10.26
CA ARG A 42 -7.50 -8.34 -11.30
C ARG A 42 -6.74 -7.15 -10.74
N ILE A 43 -5.99 -6.49 -11.61
CA ILE A 43 -5.38 -5.19 -11.36
C ILE A 43 -6.02 -4.17 -12.30
N ILE A 44 -6.45 -3.06 -11.71
CA ILE A 44 -7.10 -1.95 -12.41
C ILE A 44 -6.22 -0.70 -12.38
N LEU A 45 -6.37 0.15 -13.38
CA LEU A 45 -5.85 1.50 -13.38
C LEU A 45 -6.93 2.50 -13.74
N ARG A 46 -6.84 3.70 -13.14
CA ARG A 46 -7.52 4.92 -13.60
C ARG A 46 -6.47 5.97 -13.90
N LYS A 47 -6.73 6.85 -14.86
CA LYS A 47 -5.85 7.96 -15.26
C LYS A 47 -6.63 9.26 -15.31
N SER A 48 -6.05 10.35 -14.81
CA SER A 48 -6.64 11.69 -14.89
C SER A 48 -5.55 12.77 -14.85
N GLU A 49 -5.85 13.95 -15.39
CA GLU A 49 -4.99 15.14 -15.29
C GLU A 49 -4.98 15.76 -13.89
N THR A 50 -5.99 15.45 -13.06
CA THR A 50 -6.13 15.95 -11.70
C THR A 50 -6.41 14.81 -10.71
N VAL A 51 -6.01 14.99 -9.44
CA VAL A 51 -6.32 13.99 -8.41
C VAL A 51 -7.83 13.80 -8.26
N THR A 52 -8.60 14.90 -8.22
CA THR A 52 -10.07 14.82 -8.10
C THR A 52 -10.70 14.06 -9.26
N GLY A 53 -10.19 14.23 -10.48
CA GLY A 53 -10.70 13.56 -11.69
C GLY A 53 -10.58 12.03 -11.63
N LEU A 54 -9.66 11.48 -10.83
CA LEU A 54 -9.56 10.03 -10.63
C LEU A 54 -10.84 9.40 -10.07
N SER A 55 -11.64 10.16 -9.30
CA SER A 55 -12.88 9.66 -8.71
C SER A 55 -13.93 9.24 -9.74
N THR A 56 -13.92 9.88 -10.93
CA THR A 56 -14.86 9.63 -12.03
C THR A 56 -14.20 9.09 -13.30
N ALA A 57 -12.86 8.96 -13.30
CA ALA A 57 -12.13 8.42 -14.44
C ALA A 57 -12.54 6.96 -14.71
N GLU A 58 -12.51 6.58 -15.99
CA GLU A 58 -12.73 5.20 -16.41
C GLU A 58 -11.73 4.26 -15.73
N GLU A 59 -12.24 3.12 -15.28
CA GLU A 59 -11.43 2.08 -14.66
C GLU A 59 -11.12 0.98 -15.67
N ILE A 60 -9.85 0.81 -15.99
CA ILE A 60 -9.37 -0.13 -16.99
C ILE A 60 -8.71 -1.32 -16.27
N THR A 61 -9.17 -2.53 -16.56
CA THR A 61 -8.46 -3.75 -16.14
C THR A 61 -7.24 -3.95 -17.03
N ILE A 62 -6.04 -3.91 -16.43
CA ILE A 62 -4.77 -4.04 -17.16
C ILE A 62 -4.18 -5.44 -17.06
N TRP A 63 -4.60 -6.22 -16.08
CA TRP A 63 -4.17 -7.60 -15.87
C TRP A 63 -5.22 -8.39 -15.09
N ASN A 64 -5.39 -9.68 -15.41
CA ASN A 64 -6.29 -10.59 -14.70
C ASN A 64 -5.51 -11.73 -14.05
N ALA A 65 -5.99 -12.20 -12.90
CA ALA A 65 -5.46 -13.37 -12.22
C ALA A 65 -5.45 -14.62 -13.11
N HIS A 66 -4.53 -15.49 -12.84
CA HIS A 66 -4.50 -16.82 -13.49
C HIS A 66 -5.69 -17.67 -13.05
N ASN A 67 -6.05 -18.66 -13.83
CA ASN A 67 -7.12 -19.60 -13.49
C ASN A 67 -6.69 -20.62 -12.43
N GLU A 68 -5.37 -20.89 -12.32
CA GLU A 68 -4.77 -21.89 -11.43
C GLU A 68 -3.29 -21.53 -11.15
N GLY A 69 -2.70 -22.15 -10.12
CA GLY A 69 -1.31 -21.95 -9.72
C GLY A 69 -1.07 -20.58 -9.09
N VAL A 70 0.15 -20.08 -9.22
CA VAL A 70 0.56 -18.77 -8.67
C VAL A 70 -0.21 -17.62 -9.33
N MET A 71 -0.44 -16.54 -8.56
CA MET A 71 -1.20 -15.35 -9.01
C MET A 71 -2.64 -15.65 -9.43
N SER A 72 -3.27 -16.67 -8.82
CA SER A 72 -4.65 -17.07 -9.16
C SER A 72 -5.68 -16.68 -8.10
N LYS A 73 -5.25 -16.20 -6.94
CA LYS A 73 -6.12 -15.76 -5.83
C LYS A 73 -5.48 -14.59 -5.07
N HIS A 74 -6.35 -13.84 -4.38
CA HIS A 74 -5.94 -12.77 -3.49
C HIS A 74 -4.96 -11.78 -4.15
N ILE A 75 -5.37 -11.24 -5.31
CA ILE A 75 -4.62 -10.16 -5.96
C ILE A 75 -4.84 -8.88 -5.14
N TRP A 76 -3.86 -8.56 -4.28
CA TRP A 76 -3.99 -7.53 -3.27
C TRP A 76 -2.97 -6.41 -3.41
N ALA A 77 -3.36 -5.23 -2.93
CA ALA A 77 -2.52 -4.07 -2.72
C ALA A 77 -1.56 -3.77 -3.89
N PRO A 78 -2.07 -3.62 -5.13
CA PRO A 78 -1.22 -3.23 -6.25
C PRO A 78 -0.75 -1.78 -6.07
N GLU A 79 0.54 -1.55 -6.28
CA GLU A 79 1.14 -0.22 -6.35
C GLU A 79 1.84 0.00 -7.68
N ILE A 80 1.51 1.09 -8.38
CA ILE A 80 2.12 1.45 -9.65
C ILE A 80 3.24 2.47 -9.46
N HIS A 81 4.44 2.15 -9.94
CA HIS A 81 5.64 2.98 -9.81
C HIS A 81 6.34 3.20 -11.15
N TYR A 82 6.85 4.42 -11.37
CA TYR A 82 7.73 4.72 -12.49
C TYR A 82 9.18 4.70 -12.03
N ILE A 83 9.94 3.68 -12.43
CA ILE A 83 11.31 3.43 -11.98
C ILE A 83 12.23 3.35 -13.19
N SER A 84 13.27 4.16 -13.23
CA SER A 84 14.28 4.18 -14.31
C SER A 84 13.69 4.13 -15.73
N GLY A 85 12.66 4.95 -15.96
CA GLY A 85 12.07 5.10 -17.29
C GLY A 85 11.03 4.03 -17.67
N LYS A 86 10.58 3.20 -16.72
CA LYS A 86 9.58 2.15 -16.95
C LYS A 86 8.54 2.11 -15.84
N TRP A 87 7.35 1.64 -16.20
CA TRP A 87 6.27 1.40 -15.25
C TRP A 87 6.34 -0.04 -14.70
N TYR A 88 6.20 -0.15 -13.39
CA TYR A 88 6.10 -1.42 -12.68
C TYR A 88 4.88 -1.42 -11.77
N ILE A 89 4.30 -2.58 -11.56
CA ILE A 89 3.31 -2.80 -10.51
C ILE A 89 3.84 -3.88 -9.57
N PHE A 90 3.94 -3.56 -8.29
CA PHE A 90 4.14 -4.52 -7.22
C PHE A 90 2.78 -4.89 -6.65
N PHE A 91 2.54 -6.16 -6.38
CA PHE A 91 1.28 -6.64 -5.81
C PHE A 91 1.49 -7.95 -5.07
N ALA A 92 0.57 -8.29 -4.17
CA ALA A 92 0.56 -9.58 -3.51
C ALA A 92 -0.42 -10.52 -4.19
N ALA A 93 -0.09 -11.80 -4.24
CA ALA A 93 -0.97 -12.83 -4.75
C ALA A 93 -0.77 -14.17 -4.07
N GLY A 94 -1.86 -14.95 -4.00
CA GLY A 94 -1.89 -16.34 -3.55
C GLY A 94 -2.10 -17.33 -4.70
N GLU A 95 -2.22 -18.57 -4.33
CA GLU A 95 -2.47 -19.70 -5.21
C GLU A 95 -3.87 -20.28 -4.91
N LYS A 96 -4.59 -20.71 -5.94
CA LYS A 96 -5.94 -21.29 -5.76
C LYS A 96 -5.94 -22.51 -4.84
N GLU A 97 -4.88 -23.31 -4.92
CA GLU A 97 -4.70 -24.53 -4.14
C GLU A 97 -4.20 -24.25 -2.71
N ALA A 98 -3.64 -23.05 -2.48
CA ALA A 98 -3.08 -22.59 -1.21
C ALA A 98 -3.28 -21.07 -1.08
N ILE A 99 -4.52 -20.63 -0.88
CA ILE A 99 -4.93 -19.21 -0.97
C ILE A 99 -4.18 -18.28 -0.02
N TRP A 100 -3.62 -18.81 1.08
CA TRP A 100 -2.80 -18.07 2.03
C TRP A 100 -1.29 -18.15 1.78
N ASN A 101 -0.87 -18.83 0.70
CA ASN A 101 0.52 -18.78 0.24
C ASN A 101 0.80 -17.48 -0.50
N ILE A 102 0.59 -16.36 0.19
CA ILE A 102 0.72 -15.01 -0.34
C ILE A 102 2.19 -14.66 -0.52
N ARG A 103 2.54 -14.18 -1.71
CA ARG A 103 3.89 -13.71 -2.07
C ARG A 103 3.79 -12.43 -2.92
N PRO A 104 4.83 -11.59 -2.92
CA PRO A 104 4.89 -10.41 -3.77
C PRO A 104 5.33 -10.77 -5.20
N PHE A 105 4.64 -10.19 -6.17
CA PHE A 105 4.88 -10.34 -7.61
C PHE A 105 5.04 -8.99 -8.28
N VAL A 106 5.61 -9.00 -9.49
CA VAL A 106 5.90 -7.79 -10.25
C VAL A 106 5.41 -7.91 -11.68
N LEU A 107 4.69 -6.88 -12.13
CA LEU A 107 4.42 -6.63 -13.54
C LEU A 107 5.30 -5.49 -14.05
N MET A 108 5.66 -5.52 -15.32
CA MET A 108 6.38 -4.45 -16.01
C MET A 108 5.61 -4.08 -17.29
N CYS A 109 5.34 -2.81 -17.49
CA CYS A 109 4.78 -2.30 -18.74
C CYS A 109 5.85 -2.33 -19.84
N GLN A 110 5.49 -2.81 -21.02
CA GLN A 110 6.41 -2.88 -22.16
C GLN A 110 6.66 -1.52 -22.83
N GLY A 111 5.69 -0.60 -22.71
CA GLY A 111 5.77 0.74 -23.29
C GLY A 111 5.76 1.85 -22.23
N GLN A 112 5.31 3.03 -22.64
CA GLN A 112 5.27 4.23 -21.80
C GLN A 112 3.85 4.58 -21.34
N ASP A 113 2.81 4.00 -21.93
CA ASP A 113 1.42 4.20 -21.56
C ASP A 113 0.92 3.01 -20.73
N PRO A 114 0.85 3.13 -19.40
CA PRO A 114 0.46 2.01 -18.54
C PRO A 114 -1.03 1.62 -18.67
N ILE A 115 -1.84 2.44 -19.36
CA ILE A 115 -3.26 2.13 -19.64
C ILE A 115 -3.40 1.24 -20.87
N ASN A 116 -2.66 1.54 -21.95
CA ASN A 116 -2.87 0.91 -23.24
C ASN A 116 -1.78 -0.09 -23.63
N ASP A 117 -0.59 0.03 -23.03
CA ASP A 117 0.51 -0.86 -23.35
C ASP A 117 0.43 -2.20 -22.60
N LYS A 118 1.03 -3.21 -23.18
CA LYS A 118 1.01 -4.56 -22.61
C LYS A 118 1.84 -4.65 -21.33
N TRP A 119 1.28 -5.28 -20.30
CA TRP A 119 1.98 -5.68 -19.10
C TRP A 119 2.54 -7.09 -19.21
N ILE A 120 3.76 -7.30 -18.73
CA ILE A 120 4.43 -8.60 -18.67
C ILE A 120 4.77 -8.95 -17.23
N GLU A 121 4.62 -10.22 -16.89
CA GLU A 121 4.95 -10.76 -15.58
C GLU A 121 6.46 -10.93 -15.43
N LYS A 122 7.02 -10.34 -14.39
CA LYS A 122 8.42 -10.56 -13.98
C LYS A 122 8.55 -11.69 -12.97
N GLY A 123 7.41 -12.22 -12.51
CA GLY A 123 7.33 -13.29 -11.53
C GLY A 123 7.41 -12.80 -10.08
N LYS A 124 7.70 -13.73 -9.18
CA LYS A 124 7.84 -13.46 -7.73
C LYS A 124 9.08 -12.61 -7.46
N MET A 125 9.01 -11.74 -6.46
CA MET A 125 10.17 -11.02 -5.94
C MET A 125 11.29 -11.98 -5.54
N GLN A 126 12.53 -11.55 -5.79
CA GLN A 126 13.71 -12.33 -5.52
C GLN A 126 14.51 -11.74 -4.36
N ALA A 127 14.88 -12.58 -3.40
CA ALA A 127 15.80 -12.24 -2.34
C ALA A 127 17.23 -11.96 -2.88
N SER A 128 18.03 -11.27 -2.09
CA SER A 128 19.45 -11.10 -2.40
C SER A 128 20.25 -12.39 -2.24
N GLU A 129 21.43 -12.44 -2.78
CA GLU A 129 22.32 -13.60 -2.64
C GLU A 129 22.62 -13.90 -1.16
N GLY A 130 22.46 -15.15 -0.76
CA GLY A 130 22.67 -15.61 0.62
C GLY A 130 21.59 -15.16 1.62
N ASP A 131 20.45 -14.67 1.12
CA ASP A 131 19.25 -14.42 1.91
C ASP A 131 18.22 -15.52 1.63
N ASP A 132 17.99 -16.39 2.60
CA ASP A 132 17.06 -17.53 2.54
C ASP A 132 15.71 -17.24 3.23
N LYS A 133 15.50 -16.01 3.72
CA LYS A 133 14.34 -15.63 4.52
C LYS A 133 13.36 -14.74 3.78
N SER A 134 13.85 -13.73 3.04
CA SER A 134 12.97 -12.81 2.33
C SER A 134 12.07 -13.53 1.36
N PHE A 135 10.78 -13.21 1.44
CA PHE A 135 9.71 -13.78 0.60
C PHE A 135 9.54 -15.30 0.75
N SER A 136 10.00 -15.87 1.87
CA SER A 136 9.84 -17.30 2.17
C SER A 136 8.48 -17.60 2.82
N GLU A 137 7.95 -16.65 3.60
CA GLU A 137 6.70 -16.76 4.31
C GLU A 137 5.62 -15.83 3.73
N PHE A 138 4.46 -15.74 4.37
CA PHE A 138 3.38 -14.82 4.01
C PHE A 138 3.93 -13.39 3.92
N SER A 139 4.00 -12.84 2.69
CA SER A 139 4.60 -11.53 2.43
C SER A 139 3.81 -10.74 1.38
N LEU A 140 3.62 -9.42 1.63
CA LEU A 140 2.70 -8.55 0.90
C LEU A 140 3.07 -7.07 1.04
N ASP A 141 2.25 -6.21 0.43
CA ASP A 141 2.24 -4.76 0.61
C ASP A 141 3.59 -4.12 0.31
N MET A 142 4.03 -4.26 -0.92
CA MET A 142 5.33 -3.80 -1.33
C MET A 142 5.26 -2.36 -1.85
N THR A 143 5.99 -1.45 -1.21
CA THR A 143 6.15 -0.07 -1.68
C THR A 143 7.59 0.25 -2.06
N TYR A 144 7.75 1.10 -3.05
CA TYR A 144 9.04 1.58 -3.54
C TYR A 144 9.24 3.06 -3.24
N PHE A 145 10.46 3.43 -2.89
CA PHE A 145 10.88 4.83 -2.88
C PHE A 145 12.36 5.00 -3.23
N GLU A 146 12.70 6.20 -3.67
CA GLU A 146 14.07 6.64 -3.91
C GLU A 146 14.45 7.66 -2.84
N ASN A 147 15.68 7.61 -2.33
CA ASN A 147 16.25 8.64 -1.46
C ASN A 147 17.74 8.80 -1.71
N ASN A 148 18.18 10.02 -2.02
CA ASN A 148 19.59 10.38 -2.25
C ASN A 148 20.29 9.46 -3.27
N GLY A 149 19.60 9.10 -4.36
CA GLY A 149 20.11 8.24 -5.44
C GLY A 149 20.15 6.75 -5.12
N LYS A 150 19.70 6.33 -3.94
CA LYS A 150 19.49 4.94 -3.58
C LYS A 150 18.02 4.58 -3.71
N HIS A 151 17.75 3.33 -4.09
CA HIS A 151 16.41 2.80 -4.36
C HIS A 151 16.07 1.71 -3.36
N TYR A 152 14.90 1.81 -2.74
CA TYR A 152 14.48 0.94 -1.64
C TYR A 152 13.12 0.32 -1.93
N LEU A 153 12.93 -0.90 -1.40
CA LEU A 153 11.63 -1.52 -1.22
C LEU A 153 11.36 -1.75 0.27
N ILE A 154 10.11 -1.53 0.67
CA ILE A 154 9.59 -1.91 1.99
C ILE A 154 8.43 -2.87 1.75
N TRP A 155 8.32 -3.91 2.57
CA TRP A 155 7.23 -4.89 2.50
C TRP A 155 6.90 -5.44 3.88
N ALA A 156 5.71 -6.01 4.01
CA ALA A 156 5.32 -6.77 5.18
C ALA A 156 5.61 -8.26 4.99
N GLU A 157 6.19 -8.91 6.01
CA GLU A 157 6.41 -10.35 6.00
C GLU A 157 6.21 -10.95 7.38
N LYS A 158 5.59 -12.13 7.44
CA LYS A 158 5.25 -12.83 8.69
C LYS A 158 6.37 -13.79 9.09
N LEU A 159 7.44 -13.24 9.65
CA LEU A 159 8.51 -14.01 10.32
C LEU A 159 8.29 -13.98 11.85
N GLY A 160 7.25 -14.71 12.30
CA GLY A 160 6.67 -14.58 13.64
C GLY A 160 5.45 -13.65 13.61
N ASP A 161 5.59 -12.39 14.06
CA ASP A 161 4.61 -11.33 13.81
C ASP A 161 4.76 -10.80 12.37
N SER A 162 3.67 -10.29 11.77
CA SER A 162 3.79 -9.55 10.51
C SER A 162 4.50 -8.23 10.76
N SER A 163 5.63 -8.03 10.11
CA SER A 163 6.58 -6.94 10.38
C SER A 163 7.05 -6.31 9.07
N LEU A 164 7.47 -5.05 9.11
CA LEU A 164 8.04 -4.39 7.94
C LEU A 164 9.53 -4.64 7.82
N PHE A 165 9.94 -5.01 6.63
CA PHE A 165 11.32 -5.16 6.21
C PHE A 165 11.64 -4.15 5.12
N MET A 166 12.90 -3.74 5.01
CA MET A 166 13.39 -2.83 3.99
C MET A 166 14.74 -3.29 3.46
N ALA A 167 14.90 -3.20 2.13
CA ALA A 167 16.17 -3.48 1.45
C ALA A 167 16.38 -2.53 0.26
N GLU A 168 17.63 -2.43 -0.20
CA GLU A 168 17.96 -1.73 -1.44
C GLU A 168 17.69 -2.62 -2.65
N ILE A 169 17.39 -1.99 -3.79
CA ILE A 169 17.19 -2.62 -5.11
C ILE A 169 18.03 -1.94 -6.19
N ASN A 170 18.28 -2.68 -7.27
CA ASN A 170 18.73 -2.10 -8.53
C ASN A 170 17.51 -1.57 -9.31
N PRO A 171 17.41 -0.28 -9.63
CA PRO A 171 16.26 0.28 -10.34
C PRO A 171 16.06 -0.28 -11.77
N ASN A 172 17.07 -0.93 -12.35
CA ASN A 172 16.94 -1.62 -13.63
C ASN A 172 16.39 -3.06 -13.50
N GLU A 173 16.42 -3.62 -12.29
CA GLU A 173 15.89 -4.93 -11.95
C GLU A 173 15.13 -4.88 -10.62
N PRO A 174 14.05 -4.06 -10.51
CA PRO A 174 13.42 -3.75 -9.23
C PRO A 174 12.67 -4.94 -8.61
N TRP A 175 12.67 -6.09 -9.26
CA TRP A 175 12.12 -7.36 -8.77
C TRP A 175 13.12 -8.20 -7.98
N LYS A 176 14.33 -7.66 -7.69
CA LYS A 176 15.38 -8.36 -6.94
C LYS A 176 16.03 -7.44 -5.92
N LEU A 177 16.17 -7.94 -4.68
CA LEU A 177 16.92 -7.26 -3.64
C LEU A 177 18.42 -7.36 -3.92
N ILE A 178 19.19 -6.31 -3.61
CA ILE A 178 20.66 -6.32 -3.76
C ILE A 178 21.40 -6.57 -2.44
N ASN A 179 20.71 -6.43 -1.31
CA ASN A 179 21.29 -6.69 0.02
C ASN A 179 20.26 -7.37 0.92
N LYS A 180 20.70 -7.91 2.06
CA LYS A 180 19.83 -8.44 3.10
C LYS A 180 19.01 -7.31 3.71
N PRO A 181 17.73 -7.56 4.02
CA PRO A 181 16.87 -6.53 4.60
C PRO A 181 17.22 -6.24 6.05
N ILE A 182 16.86 -5.03 6.47
CA ILE A 182 16.71 -4.69 7.88
C ILE A 182 15.25 -4.93 8.30
N LEU A 183 15.05 -5.28 9.59
CA LEU A 183 13.74 -5.22 10.24
C LEU A 183 13.43 -3.76 10.55
N LEU A 184 12.57 -3.13 9.75
CA LEU A 184 12.25 -1.71 9.88
C LEU A 184 11.36 -1.45 11.10
N THR A 185 10.27 -2.20 11.26
CA THR A 185 9.38 -2.14 12.43
C THR A 185 8.60 -3.44 12.59
N LYS A 186 8.19 -3.71 13.82
CA LYS A 186 7.33 -4.85 14.20
C LYS A 186 6.28 -4.38 15.20
N PRO A 187 5.19 -5.13 15.44
CA PRO A 187 4.20 -4.81 16.45
C PRO A 187 4.80 -4.81 17.88
N GLU A 188 4.88 -3.62 18.48
CA GLU A 188 5.46 -3.41 19.81
C GLU A 188 4.43 -2.88 20.82
N TYR A 189 3.57 -1.96 20.39
CA TYR A 189 2.56 -1.33 21.24
C TYR A 189 1.23 -2.10 21.22
N ASP A 190 0.39 -1.89 22.23
CA ASP A 190 -0.87 -2.63 22.35
C ASP A 190 -1.85 -2.31 21.22
N TRP A 191 -1.86 -1.06 20.73
CA TRP A 191 -2.68 -0.64 19.60
C TRP A 191 -2.28 -1.29 18.26
N GLU A 192 -1.12 -1.93 18.17
CA GLU A 192 -0.66 -2.67 16.97
C GLU A 192 -1.03 -4.16 17.01
N LYS A 193 -1.70 -4.61 18.08
CA LYS A 193 -1.88 -6.04 18.36
C LYS A 193 -3.33 -6.43 18.56
N ILE A 194 -4.28 -5.53 18.28
CA ILE A 194 -5.70 -5.83 18.46
C ILE A 194 -6.13 -6.76 17.33
N ARG A 195 -6.70 -7.91 17.70
CA ARG A 195 -7.08 -9.02 16.82
C ARG A 195 -5.90 -9.71 16.13
N HIS A 196 -4.98 -8.97 15.52
CA HIS A 196 -3.78 -9.48 14.87
C HIS A 196 -2.55 -8.65 15.25
N ARG A 197 -1.38 -9.29 15.28
CA ARG A 197 -0.08 -8.68 15.56
C ARG A 197 0.58 -8.33 14.22
N VAL A 198 0.29 -7.15 13.72
CA VAL A 198 0.60 -6.76 12.34
C VAL A 198 1.15 -5.34 12.27
N ASN A 199 2.24 -5.17 11.49
CA ASN A 199 2.60 -3.95 10.79
C ASN A 199 2.66 -4.28 9.30
N GLU A 200 1.86 -3.58 8.48
CA GLU A 200 1.69 -3.81 7.04
C GLU A 200 1.40 -2.50 6.30
N GLY A 201 1.12 -2.53 4.99
CA GLY A 201 0.70 -1.37 4.19
C GLY A 201 1.65 -0.18 4.32
N PRO A 202 2.98 -0.32 4.11
CA PRO A 202 3.92 0.78 4.25
C PRO A 202 3.71 1.84 3.18
N ALA A 203 3.76 3.12 3.55
CA ALA A 203 3.71 4.25 2.62
C ALA A 203 4.74 5.31 3.01
N VAL A 204 5.47 5.83 2.04
CA VAL A 204 6.58 6.75 2.28
C VAL A 204 6.16 8.19 2.02
N LEU A 205 6.43 9.06 2.99
CA LEU A 205 6.33 10.52 2.86
C LEU A 205 7.71 11.13 3.15
N LYS A 206 8.22 11.90 2.21
CA LYS A 206 9.49 12.63 2.38
C LYS A 206 9.22 14.11 2.63
N THR A 207 9.92 14.67 3.60
CA THR A 207 10.04 16.12 3.80
C THR A 207 11.44 16.58 3.41
N GLU A 208 11.77 17.84 3.64
CA GLU A 208 13.11 18.36 3.40
C GLU A 208 14.17 17.60 4.21
N ASP A 209 13.87 17.34 5.50
CA ASP A 209 14.84 16.80 6.46
C ASP A 209 14.66 15.29 6.74
N LYS A 210 13.48 14.71 6.50
CA LYS A 210 13.15 13.37 6.98
C LYS A 210 12.46 12.49 5.93
N VAL A 211 12.67 11.19 6.11
CA VAL A 211 11.87 10.12 5.51
C VAL A 211 10.95 9.56 6.58
N TYR A 212 9.64 9.61 6.34
CA TYR A 212 8.61 8.97 7.16
C TYR A 212 8.10 7.74 6.43
N VAL A 213 7.98 6.62 7.15
CA VAL A 213 7.25 5.43 6.70
C VAL A 213 6.03 5.29 7.59
N PHE A 214 4.86 5.53 7.03
CA PHE A 214 3.60 5.21 7.67
C PHE A 214 3.27 3.75 7.39
N PHE A 215 2.62 3.11 8.34
CA PHE A 215 2.25 1.70 8.23
C PHE A 215 0.89 1.48 8.90
N SER A 216 0.24 0.40 8.52
CA SER A 216 -1.02 -0.03 9.13
C SER A 216 -0.77 -1.10 10.17
N ALA A 217 -1.67 -1.18 11.15
CA ALA A 217 -1.52 -2.08 12.28
C ALA A 217 -2.86 -2.65 12.76
N SER A 218 -2.79 -3.74 13.49
CA SER A 218 -3.92 -4.48 14.04
C SER A 218 -4.72 -5.27 13.00
N GLY A 219 -5.91 -5.75 13.33
CA GLY A 219 -6.80 -6.39 12.37
C GLY A 219 -7.43 -5.37 11.42
N THR A 220 -7.93 -5.82 10.27
CA THR A 220 -8.53 -4.96 9.24
C THR A 220 -9.97 -4.52 9.54
N GLY A 221 -10.45 -4.68 10.80
CA GLY A 221 -11.73 -4.23 11.29
C GLY A 221 -11.76 -2.73 11.63
N GLU A 222 -12.58 -2.36 12.63
CA GLU A 222 -12.64 -0.98 13.13
C GLU A 222 -11.37 -0.57 13.92
N GLU A 223 -10.62 -1.56 14.39
CA GLU A 223 -9.33 -1.42 15.08
C GLU A 223 -8.16 -1.08 14.15
N TYR A 224 -8.34 -1.19 12.83
CA TYR A 224 -7.28 -0.86 11.88
C TYR A 224 -6.87 0.60 12.03
N CYS A 225 -5.58 0.85 12.07
CA CYS A 225 -5.02 2.15 12.36
C CYS A 225 -3.64 2.31 11.74
N MET A 226 -3.11 3.52 11.76
CA MET A 226 -1.80 3.81 11.20
C MET A 226 -0.80 4.22 12.28
N GLY A 227 0.43 3.72 12.17
CA GLY A 227 1.60 4.21 12.89
C GLY A 227 2.62 4.84 11.96
N LYS A 228 3.74 5.30 12.52
CA LYS A 228 4.87 5.79 11.71
C LYS A 228 6.22 5.49 12.34
N VAL A 229 7.21 5.27 11.49
CA VAL A 229 8.63 5.35 11.81
C VAL A 229 9.27 6.42 10.94
N TYR A 230 10.37 7.02 11.39
CA TYR A 230 11.06 8.06 10.63
C TYR A 230 12.56 8.05 10.88
N ALA A 231 13.30 8.54 9.90
CA ALA A 231 14.75 8.75 9.97
C ALA A 231 15.12 10.10 9.35
N ASP A 232 16.32 10.60 9.66
CA ASP A 232 16.88 11.74 8.93
C ASP A 232 17.14 11.34 7.49
N ARG A 233 16.81 12.24 6.55
CA ARG A 233 16.90 11.96 5.11
C ARG A 233 18.31 11.63 4.65
N ASP A 234 19.32 12.23 5.31
CA ASP A 234 20.74 12.06 4.99
C ASP A 234 21.41 10.92 5.79
N ALA A 235 20.66 10.26 6.69
CA ALA A 235 21.16 9.11 7.43
C ALA A 235 21.28 7.86 6.52
N ASP A 236 22.08 6.91 6.96
CA ASP A 236 22.05 5.58 6.35
C ASP A 236 20.71 4.88 6.70
N LEU A 237 19.80 4.82 5.72
CA LEU A 237 18.48 4.23 5.92
C LEU A 237 18.54 2.71 6.11
N MET A 238 19.66 2.05 5.75
CA MET A 238 19.85 0.61 6.02
C MET A 238 20.39 0.34 7.42
N ASP A 239 20.73 1.35 8.21
CA ASP A 239 21.00 1.18 9.64
C ASP A 239 19.71 1.38 10.46
N LYS A 240 19.21 0.28 11.05
CA LYS A 240 18.03 0.30 11.91
C LYS A 240 18.12 1.33 13.06
N ALA A 241 19.32 1.61 13.57
CA ALA A 241 19.52 2.55 14.66
C ALA A 241 19.16 4.01 14.31
N ASN A 242 19.10 4.34 13.03
CA ASN A 242 18.69 5.66 12.54
C ASN A 242 17.17 5.87 12.50
N TRP A 243 16.39 4.80 12.71
CA TRP A 243 14.93 4.86 12.66
C TRP A 243 14.30 4.97 14.04
N THR A 244 13.44 5.95 14.20
CA THR A 244 12.62 6.15 15.40
C THR A 244 11.17 5.76 15.10
N LYS A 245 10.54 5.07 16.04
CA LYS A 245 9.10 4.71 15.99
C LYS A 245 8.31 5.55 16.97
N ASP A 246 7.20 6.12 16.54
CA ASP A 246 6.27 6.80 17.44
C ASP A 246 5.50 5.77 18.27
N SER A 247 5.26 6.10 19.55
CA SER A 247 4.53 5.24 20.48
C SER A 247 3.01 5.29 20.30
N GLU A 248 2.50 6.35 19.67
CA GLU A 248 1.08 6.59 19.49
C GLU A 248 0.68 6.41 18.01
N PRO A 249 -0.57 6.01 17.73
CA PRO A 249 -1.06 5.92 16.37
C PRO A 249 -1.10 7.30 15.68
N ALA A 250 -0.68 7.32 14.43
CA ALA A 250 -0.71 8.52 13.58
C ALA A 250 -2.13 8.86 13.10
N LEU A 251 -2.97 7.82 12.91
CA LEU A 251 -4.39 7.95 12.57
C LEU A 251 -5.14 6.69 13.01
N GLN A 252 -6.31 6.87 13.64
CA GLN A 252 -7.18 5.79 14.10
C GLN A 252 -8.66 6.21 14.03
N THR A 253 -9.57 5.27 14.23
CA THR A 253 -11.03 5.49 14.15
C THR A 253 -11.49 6.70 14.96
N SER A 254 -11.00 6.87 16.20
CA SER A 254 -11.40 8.00 17.07
C SER A 254 -10.94 9.39 16.60
N ASP A 255 -10.04 9.46 15.63
CA ASP A 255 -9.56 10.72 15.03
C ASP A 255 -10.43 11.16 13.83
N LEU A 256 -11.43 10.35 13.44
CA LEU A 256 -12.24 10.54 12.24
C LEU A 256 -13.72 10.77 12.59
N ILE A 257 -14.43 11.41 11.66
CA ILE A 257 -15.88 11.58 11.72
C ILE A 257 -16.52 10.63 10.72
N ASP A 258 -17.49 9.82 11.16
CA ASP A 258 -18.27 8.89 10.33
C ASP A 258 -17.44 7.86 9.54
N GLN A 259 -16.19 7.62 9.94
CA GLN A 259 -15.30 6.66 9.33
C GLN A 259 -14.62 5.77 10.38
N ALA A 260 -14.34 4.52 10.04
CA ALA A 260 -13.68 3.57 10.92
C ALA A 260 -12.68 2.68 10.19
N GLY A 261 -11.66 2.23 10.93
CA GLY A 261 -10.61 1.36 10.42
C GLY A 261 -9.77 2.00 9.32
N PRO A 262 -9.20 3.22 9.54
CA PRO A 262 -8.35 3.85 8.54
C PRO A 262 -7.03 3.12 8.40
N GLY A 263 -6.63 2.81 7.17
CA GLY A 263 -5.34 2.16 6.93
C GLY A 263 -4.97 2.06 5.47
N HIS A 264 -3.84 1.39 5.23
CA HIS A 264 -3.24 1.08 3.94
C HIS A 264 -3.27 2.29 2.99
N ASN A 265 -2.46 3.27 3.33
CA ASN A 265 -2.46 4.56 2.66
C ASN A 265 -1.38 4.71 1.60
N SER A 266 -1.56 5.69 0.74
CA SER A 266 -0.52 6.26 -0.12
C SER A 266 -0.48 7.78 0.02
N PHE A 267 0.59 8.41 -0.47
CA PHE A 267 0.74 9.86 -0.48
C PHE A 267 0.91 10.39 -1.89
N VAL A 268 0.31 11.54 -2.18
CA VAL A 268 0.45 12.22 -3.47
C VAL A 268 0.39 13.74 -3.28
N VAL A 269 1.08 14.47 -4.13
CA VAL A 269 0.93 15.93 -4.23
C VAL A 269 -0.03 16.22 -5.38
N ASP A 270 -1.11 16.97 -5.10
CA ASP A 270 -2.08 17.34 -6.13
C ASP A 270 -1.53 18.43 -7.10
N GLU A 271 -2.34 18.78 -8.09
CA GLU A 271 -2.01 19.79 -9.10
C GLU A 271 -1.85 21.20 -8.54
N ASN A 272 -2.26 21.45 -7.31
CA ASN A 272 -2.15 22.74 -6.60
C ASN A 272 -1.00 22.75 -5.58
N GLY A 273 -0.22 21.67 -5.48
CA GLY A 273 0.88 21.53 -4.54
C GLY A 273 0.48 21.09 -3.13
N ASN A 274 -0.77 20.65 -2.91
CA ASN A 274 -1.20 20.14 -1.62
C ASN A 274 -0.73 18.70 -1.42
N GLN A 275 -0.14 18.41 -0.27
CA GLN A 275 0.19 17.05 0.14
C GLN A 275 -1.08 16.34 0.62
N LEU A 276 -1.39 15.21 0.02
CA LEU A 276 -2.57 14.41 0.30
C LEU A 276 -2.18 13.03 0.84
N ILE A 277 -3.03 12.50 1.70
CA ILE A 277 -3.09 11.09 2.04
C ILE A 277 -4.32 10.47 1.38
N VAL A 278 -4.14 9.35 0.72
CA VAL A 278 -5.21 8.48 0.20
C VAL A 278 -5.15 7.19 1.00
N TYR A 279 -6.25 6.79 1.62
CA TYR A 279 -6.33 5.64 2.53
C TYR A 279 -7.66 4.95 2.37
N HIS A 280 -7.84 3.74 2.89
CA HIS A 280 -9.18 3.20 2.97
C HIS A 280 -9.78 3.33 4.39
N ALA A 281 -11.08 3.49 4.44
CA ALA A 281 -11.87 3.40 5.66
C ALA A 281 -13.32 3.02 5.33
N ARG A 282 -13.99 2.37 6.28
CA ARG A 282 -15.42 2.06 6.20
C ARG A 282 -16.24 3.25 6.71
N PRO A 283 -17.49 3.43 6.22
CA PRO A 283 -18.44 4.30 6.92
C PRO A 283 -18.71 3.71 8.31
N PHE A 284 -18.78 4.57 9.35
CA PHE A 284 -19.01 4.10 10.71
C PHE A 284 -20.34 3.34 10.85
N SER A 285 -21.38 3.80 10.14
CA SER A 285 -22.70 3.13 10.07
C SER A 285 -22.65 1.69 9.52
N HIS A 286 -21.55 1.30 8.88
CA HIS A 286 -21.36 -0.06 8.40
C HIS A 286 -21.36 -1.09 9.56
N PHE A 287 -20.79 -0.71 10.70
CA PHE A 287 -20.70 -1.57 11.89
C PHE A 287 -22.05 -1.73 12.62
N ASP A 288 -23.05 -0.89 12.31
CA ASP A 288 -24.43 -1.09 12.76
C ASP A 288 -25.14 -2.24 12.03
N LYS A 289 -24.45 -2.93 11.08
CA LYS A 289 -24.94 -4.03 10.25
C LYS A 289 -26.13 -3.66 9.36
N ASN A 290 -26.36 -2.37 9.13
CA ASN A 290 -27.52 -1.86 8.38
C ASN A 290 -27.20 -1.56 6.90
N CYS A 291 -25.94 -1.71 6.46
CA CYS A 291 -25.53 -1.29 5.12
C CYS A 291 -25.78 -2.35 4.01
N GLY A 292 -26.38 -3.51 4.34
CA GLY A 292 -26.68 -4.57 3.36
C GLY A 292 -25.47 -5.29 2.72
N SER A 293 -24.26 -4.79 2.95
CA SER A 293 -23.00 -5.35 2.45
C SER A 293 -22.01 -5.68 3.58
N TYR A 294 -22.51 -5.73 4.82
CA TYR A 294 -21.70 -6.12 5.97
C TYR A 294 -21.18 -7.56 5.84
N CYS A 295 -19.91 -7.76 6.12
CA CYS A 295 -19.26 -9.05 6.20
C CYS A 295 -18.53 -9.19 7.54
N ASP A 296 -18.77 -10.29 8.27
CA ASP A 296 -18.10 -10.57 9.55
C ASP A 296 -16.58 -10.75 9.36
N GLU A 297 -16.14 -11.17 8.17
CA GLU A 297 -14.72 -11.22 7.81
C GLU A 297 -14.32 -9.90 7.12
N PRO A 298 -13.60 -9.01 7.81
CA PRO A 298 -13.30 -7.68 7.28
C PRO A 298 -12.50 -7.68 5.97
N LEU A 299 -11.77 -8.76 5.71
CA LEU A 299 -10.98 -8.90 4.50
C LEU A 299 -11.84 -8.99 3.22
N TYR A 300 -13.03 -9.62 3.32
CA TYR A 300 -13.97 -9.78 2.21
C TYR A 300 -15.10 -8.74 2.21
N ASP A 301 -14.98 -7.74 3.08
CA ASP A 301 -15.92 -6.65 3.17
C ASP A 301 -15.65 -5.61 2.05
N PRO A 302 -16.59 -5.39 1.12
CA PRO A 302 -16.41 -4.45 0.03
C PRO A 302 -16.48 -2.98 0.47
N CYS A 303 -16.92 -2.69 1.69
CA CYS A 303 -17.11 -1.32 2.17
C CYS A 303 -15.84 -0.62 2.65
N ARG A 304 -14.66 -1.18 2.39
CA ARG A 304 -13.40 -0.46 2.51
C ARG A 304 -13.26 0.50 1.32
N HIS A 305 -13.72 1.73 1.52
CA HIS A 305 -13.72 2.74 0.45
C HIS A 305 -12.43 3.53 0.47
N ALA A 306 -11.87 3.84 -0.71
CA ALA A 306 -10.80 4.83 -0.79
C ALA A 306 -11.31 6.20 -0.35
N ARG A 307 -10.53 6.84 0.52
CA ARG A 307 -10.76 8.16 1.10
C ARG A 307 -9.55 9.04 0.83
N ILE A 308 -9.73 10.34 0.89
CA ILE A 308 -8.66 11.31 0.64
C ILE A 308 -8.81 12.51 1.56
N LYS A 309 -7.71 13.00 2.10
CA LYS A 309 -7.65 14.24 2.89
C LYS A 309 -6.30 14.92 2.78
N LEU A 310 -6.24 16.18 3.19
CA LEU A 310 -5.01 16.94 3.28
C LEU A 310 -4.13 16.41 4.40
N VAL A 311 -2.82 16.33 4.14
CA VAL A 311 -1.80 16.19 5.18
C VAL A 311 -1.43 17.60 5.64
N THR A 312 -1.53 17.84 6.94
CA THR A 312 -1.05 19.09 7.54
C THR A 312 0.34 18.89 8.14
N PHE A 313 1.07 19.97 8.34
CA PHE A 313 2.40 19.93 8.95
C PHE A 313 2.45 20.87 10.15
N ASP A 314 3.09 20.44 11.21
CA ASP A 314 3.35 21.30 12.35
C ASP A 314 4.47 22.32 12.04
N LYS A 315 4.79 23.19 13.03
CA LYS A 315 5.85 24.22 12.87
C LYS A 315 7.25 23.65 12.66
N LYS A 316 7.44 22.36 12.90
CA LYS A 316 8.71 21.63 12.69
C LYS A 316 8.71 20.79 11.40
N GLY A 317 7.67 20.91 10.58
CA GLY A 317 7.52 20.12 9.35
C GLY A 317 7.12 18.66 9.60
N VAL A 318 6.66 18.31 10.81
CA VAL A 318 6.21 16.95 11.10
C VAL A 318 4.80 16.74 10.51
N PRO A 319 4.59 15.70 9.70
CA PRO A 319 3.29 15.43 9.10
C PRO A 319 2.26 15.00 10.15
N ASN A 320 1.06 15.56 10.04
CA ASN A 320 -0.10 15.25 10.86
C ASN A 320 -1.25 14.76 9.97
N LEU A 321 -1.79 13.58 10.30
CA LEU A 321 -2.87 12.91 9.58
C LEU A 321 -4.23 13.04 10.28
N LYS A 322 -4.27 13.63 11.48
CA LYS A 322 -5.49 13.80 12.29
C LYS A 322 -6.33 14.99 11.87
#